data_f5f3b68556bd245f8af669861ed4535f
#
_entry.id   f5f3b68556bd245f8af669861ed4535f
#
_cell.length_a   1.000
_cell.length_b   1.000
_cell.length_c   1.000
_cell.angle_alpha   90.00
_cell.angle_beta   90.00
_cell.angle_gamma   90.00
#
_symmetry.space_group_name_H-M   'P 1'
#
loop_
_entity.id
_entity.type
_entity.pdbx_description
1 polymer ?
#
loop_
_entity_poly.entity_id
_entity_poly.type
_entity_poly.pdbx_seq_one_letter_code
_entity_poly.pdbx_strand_id
1 'polypeptide(L)'
;MSLVSKQAAALVLTAIASLVMMPAYAAQPKTGGAASVQKVSLLGGKFNFTLPKGFTATPLPAGDAAQGTAGAKGTMYSNATSKTVVIMAENTIIDGTNVKDDDSTFLDATMADFAVQKTKALPDAKILSEKSLTQKGTGLGLRQLDTKATQGGGPTLDSTLLGASGTRMAVVQIISRASDKAGHEALVKQIVAGQ
;
A
#
# COMPACT_ATOMS: atom_id res chain seq x y z
N MET A 1 12.96 20.48 8.74
CA MET A 1 12.64 19.38 7.81
C MET A 1 12.64 18.09 8.63
N SER A 2 11.48 17.53 8.86
CA SER A 2 11.30 16.40 9.78
C SER A 2 11.86 15.11 9.18
N LEU A 3 12.70 14.40 9.93
CA LEU A 3 13.24 13.07 9.60
C LEU A 3 12.14 12.01 9.43
N VAL A 4 10.94 12.27 9.99
CA VAL A 4 9.79 11.35 10.00
C VAL A 4 9.28 11.02 8.60
N SER A 5 9.40 11.96 7.68
CA SER A 5 8.85 11.84 6.33
C SER A 5 9.63 10.92 5.39
N LYS A 6 10.94 10.75 5.63
CA LYS A 6 11.78 9.94 4.73
C LYS A 6 11.51 8.43 4.81
N GLN A 7 10.79 7.98 5.82
CA GLN A 7 10.68 6.57 6.17
C GLN A 7 9.46 5.87 5.57
N ALA A 8 8.32 6.56 5.45
CA ALA A 8 7.13 5.99 4.83
C ALA A 8 7.35 5.65 3.36
N ALA A 9 8.15 6.49 2.70
CA ALA A 9 8.48 6.33 1.29
C ALA A 9 9.40 5.12 1.00
N ALA A 10 10.34 4.81 1.91
CA ALA A 10 11.26 3.70 1.73
C ALA A 10 10.57 2.34 1.72
N LEU A 11 9.52 2.16 2.53
CA LEU A 11 8.79 0.89 2.66
C LEU A 11 8.10 0.43 1.37
N VAL A 12 7.51 1.36 0.64
CA VAL A 12 6.73 1.03 -0.56
C VAL A 12 7.61 0.99 -1.80
N LEU A 13 8.67 1.80 -1.83
CA LEU A 13 9.61 1.84 -2.96
C LEU A 13 10.44 0.56 -3.09
N THR A 14 10.84 -0.07 -1.98
CA THR A 14 11.53 -1.36 -2.03
C THR A 14 10.65 -2.46 -2.61
N ALA A 15 9.35 -2.44 -2.34
CA ALA A 15 8.40 -3.38 -2.91
C ALA A 15 8.15 -3.15 -4.41
N ILE A 16 8.12 -1.88 -4.85
CA ILE A 16 7.94 -1.52 -6.27
C ILE A 16 9.18 -1.88 -7.10
N ALA A 17 10.38 -1.61 -6.60
CA ALA A 17 11.62 -1.94 -7.29
C ALA A 17 11.79 -3.46 -7.49
N SER A 18 11.33 -4.25 -6.52
CA SER A 18 11.34 -5.73 -6.59
C SER A 18 10.35 -6.27 -7.63
N LEU A 19 9.24 -5.59 -7.89
CA LEU A 19 8.25 -5.98 -8.90
C LEU A 19 8.72 -5.76 -10.34
N VAL A 20 9.60 -4.79 -10.58
CA VAL A 20 10.16 -4.50 -11.93
C VAL A 20 11.20 -5.54 -12.34
N MET A 21 11.84 -6.20 -11.37
CA MET A 21 12.92 -7.16 -11.60
C MET A 21 12.50 -8.63 -11.41
N MET A 22 11.20 -8.97 -11.29
CA MET A 22 10.83 -10.37 -11.21
C MET A 22 11.03 -11.04 -12.58
N PRO A 23 12.09 -11.89 -12.76
CA PRO A 23 12.08 -12.86 -13.83
C PRO A 23 10.84 -13.75 -13.61
N ALA A 24 10.23 -14.21 -14.69
CA ALA A 24 9.09 -15.10 -14.67
C ALA A 24 9.30 -16.18 -13.60
N TYR A 25 8.66 -16.01 -12.44
CA TYR A 25 8.71 -17.02 -11.40
C TYR A 25 8.07 -18.29 -11.95
N ALA A 26 8.90 -19.31 -12.14
CA ALA A 26 8.45 -20.66 -12.41
C ALA A 26 7.40 -21.02 -11.35
N ALA A 27 6.26 -21.50 -11.82
CA ALA A 27 5.10 -21.85 -11.01
C ALA A 27 5.51 -22.67 -9.78
N GLN A 28 5.42 -22.06 -8.59
CA GLN A 28 5.41 -22.85 -7.36
C GLN A 28 4.15 -23.72 -7.34
N PRO A 29 4.23 -24.95 -6.81
CA PRO A 29 3.12 -25.89 -6.85
C PRO A 29 1.91 -25.29 -6.11
N LYS A 30 0.77 -25.25 -6.80
CA LYS A 30 -0.53 -24.91 -6.26
C LYS A 30 -0.84 -25.82 -5.05
N THR A 31 -0.74 -25.30 -3.86
CA THR A 31 -1.59 -25.80 -2.78
C THR A 31 -3.00 -25.27 -3.09
N GLY A 32 -3.81 -26.12 -3.70
CA GLY A 32 -5.16 -25.81 -4.13
C GLY A 32 -6.12 -25.66 -2.94
N GLY A 33 -6.07 -24.53 -2.25
CA GLY A 33 -7.15 -24.05 -1.42
C GLY A 33 -8.06 -23.17 -2.27
N ALA A 34 -9.38 -23.40 -2.26
CA ALA A 34 -10.33 -22.50 -2.86
C ALA A 34 -10.03 -21.09 -2.35
N ALA A 35 -9.79 -20.14 -3.27
CA ALA A 35 -9.39 -18.78 -2.94
C ALA A 35 -10.42 -18.15 -1.99
N SER A 36 -10.09 -18.10 -0.69
CA SER A 36 -10.96 -17.54 0.34
C SER A 36 -10.86 -16.01 0.34
N VAL A 37 -11.86 -15.37 0.89
CA VAL A 37 -11.80 -13.94 1.22
C VAL A 37 -10.64 -13.72 2.20
N GLN A 38 -9.81 -12.73 1.95
CA GLN A 38 -8.68 -12.39 2.81
C GLN A 38 -9.06 -11.24 3.74
N LYS A 39 -9.05 -11.49 5.05
CA LYS A 39 -9.23 -10.43 6.06
C LYS A 39 -7.89 -9.82 6.39
N VAL A 40 -7.79 -8.50 6.32
CA VAL A 40 -6.60 -7.72 6.62
C VAL A 40 -6.87 -6.82 7.82
N SER A 41 -5.93 -6.79 8.75
CA SER A 41 -5.99 -5.94 9.95
C SER A 41 -4.61 -5.33 10.19
N LEU A 42 -4.54 -4.00 10.18
CA LEU A 42 -3.35 -3.20 10.39
C LEU A 42 -3.59 -2.21 11.54
N LEU A 43 -2.52 -1.63 12.07
CA LEU A 43 -2.55 -0.62 13.13
C LEU A 43 -3.35 -1.07 14.36
N GLY A 44 -3.15 -2.33 14.77
CA GLY A 44 -3.84 -2.90 15.92
C GLY A 44 -5.36 -3.01 15.74
N GLY A 45 -5.84 -3.18 14.53
CA GLY A 45 -7.26 -3.30 14.21
C GLY A 45 -7.95 -1.99 13.87
N LYS A 46 -7.22 -0.88 13.74
CA LYS A 46 -7.79 0.41 13.34
C LYS A 46 -7.91 0.56 11.81
N PHE A 47 -7.10 -0.15 11.04
CA PHE A 47 -7.23 -0.22 9.58
C PHE A 47 -7.59 -1.65 9.17
N ASN A 48 -8.87 -1.91 8.98
CA ASN A 48 -9.41 -3.22 8.64
C ASN A 48 -10.09 -3.19 7.27
N PHE A 49 -9.92 -4.26 6.51
CA PHE A 49 -10.66 -4.47 5.26
C PHE A 49 -10.60 -5.95 4.85
N THR A 50 -11.39 -6.29 3.84
CA THR A 50 -11.35 -7.61 3.22
C THR A 50 -10.96 -7.50 1.75
N LEU A 51 -10.20 -8.47 1.26
CA LEU A 51 -9.96 -8.64 -0.17
C LEU A 51 -10.90 -9.73 -0.69
N PRO A 52 -11.53 -9.54 -1.86
CA PRO A 52 -12.41 -10.53 -2.45
C PRO A 52 -11.66 -11.83 -2.77
N LYS A 53 -12.39 -12.88 -3.10
CA LYS A 53 -11.81 -14.14 -3.55
C LYS A 53 -10.91 -13.94 -4.77
N GLY A 54 -9.88 -14.79 -4.90
CA GLY A 54 -8.96 -14.77 -6.04
C GLY A 54 -7.61 -14.13 -5.76
N PHE A 55 -7.42 -13.53 -4.59
CA PHE A 55 -6.12 -13.03 -4.17
C PHE A 55 -5.29 -14.12 -3.48
N THR A 56 -4.00 -14.20 -3.86
CA THR A 56 -2.99 -15.06 -3.22
C THR A 56 -2.03 -14.18 -2.44
N ALA A 57 -1.81 -14.50 -1.16
CA ALA A 57 -0.91 -13.77 -0.28
C ALA A 57 0.53 -14.29 -0.40
N THR A 58 1.49 -13.36 -0.46
CA THR A 58 2.93 -13.63 -0.41
C THR A 58 3.55 -12.66 0.59
N PRO A 59 4.21 -13.13 1.66
CA PRO A 59 4.91 -12.25 2.58
C PRO A 59 5.99 -11.44 1.86
N LEU A 60 6.13 -10.17 2.20
CA LEU A 60 7.26 -9.35 1.77
C LEU A 60 8.51 -9.71 2.59
N PRO A 61 9.71 -9.51 2.03
CA PRO A 61 10.95 -9.60 2.81
C PRO A 61 10.88 -8.73 4.06
N ALA A 62 11.56 -9.14 5.12
CA ALA A 62 11.70 -8.34 6.32
C ALA A 62 12.34 -6.98 5.99
N GLY A 63 11.92 -5.94 6.71
CA GLY A 63 12.50 -4.61 6.53
C GLY A 63 13.98 -4.56 6.90
N ASP A 64 14.71 -3.67 6.24
CA ASP A 64 16.15 -3.48 6.39
C ASP A 64 16.45 -2.18 7.17
N ALA A 65 17.26 -2.29 8.22
CA ALA A 65 17.68 -1.14 9.04
C ALA A 65 18.48 -0.12 8.24
N ALA A 66 19.32 -0.56 7.28
CA ALA A 66 20.11 0.33 6.43
C ALA A 66 19.23 1.20 5.52
N GLN A 67 18.02 0.73 5.23
CA GLN A 67 17.02 1.45 4.43
C GLN A 67 15.96 2.17 5.29
N GLY A 68 16.11 2.18 6.61
CA GLY A 68 15.16 2.80 7.52
C GLY A 68 13.83 2.04 7.64
N THR A 69 13.80 0.75 7.28
CA THR A 69 12.61 -0.09 7.30
C THR A 69 12.68 -1.22 8.33
N ALA A 70 13.59 -1.12 9.29
CA ALA A 70 13.74 -2.11 10.36
C ALA A 70 12.40 -2.37 11.06
N GLY A 71 12.07 -3.64 11.24
CA GLY A 71 10.80 -4.04 11.87
C GLY A 71 9.56 -3.92 10.97
N ALA A 72 9.70 -3.46 9.74
CA ALA A 72 8.60 -3.44 8.78
C ALA A 72 8.12 -4.86 8.46
N LYS A 73 6.80 -5.02 8.44
CA LYS A 73 6.11 -6.24 8.03
C LYS A 73 5.16 -5.93 6.90
N GLY A 74 5.15 -6.77 5.90
CA GLY A 74 4.28 -6.55 4.75
C GLY A 74 3.83 -7.84 4.09
N THR A 75 2.80 -7.73 3.28
CA THR A 75 2.25 -8.81 2.45
C THR A 75 1.85 -8.24 1.11
N MET A 76 2.18 -8.96 0.05
CA MET A 76 1.68 -8.72 -1.29
C MET A 76 0.56 -9.71 -1.57
N TYR A 77 -0.57 -9.20 -2.02
CA TYR A 77 -1.70 -9.97 -2.50
C TYR A 77 -1.81 -9.80 -4.02
N SER A 78 -1.82 -10.89 -4.76
CA SER A 78 -1.94 -10.86 -6.21
C SER A 78 -3.17 -11.61 -6.70
N ASN A 79 -3.89 -11.01 -7.63
CA ASN A 79 -4.99 -11.63 -8.35
C ASN A 79 -4.63 -11.75 -9.83
N ALA A 80 -4.33 -12.98 -10.27
CA ALA A 80 -3.89 -13.24 -11.64
C ALA A 80 -4.98 -12.99 -12.68
N THR A 81 -6.25 -13.14 -12.32
CA THR A 81 -7.39 -12.93 -13.23
C THR A 81 -7.60 -11.44 -13.53
N SER A 82 -7.69 -10.61 -12.49
CA SER A 82 -7.88 -9.15 -12.64
C SER A 82 -6.58 -8.41 -12.92
N LYS A 83 -5.41 -9.07 -12.84
CA LYS A 83 -4.09 -8.43 -12.92
C LYS A 83 -3.91 -7.32 -11.87
N THR A 84 -4.49 -7.53 -10.69
CA THR A 84 -4.46 -6.58 -9.58
C THR A 84 -3.47 -7.06 -8.52
N VAL A 85 -2.69 -6.14 -8.00
CA VAL A 85 -1.79 -6.37 -6.86
C VAL A 85 -2.17 -5.41 -5.75
N VAL A 86 -2.26 -5.91 -4.52
CA VAL A 86 -2.40 -5.09 -3.31
C VAL A 86 -1.19 -5.35 -2.44
N ILE A 87 -0.41 -4.31 -2.19
CA ILE A 87 0.76 -4.36 -1.32
C ILE A 87 0.39 -3.65 -0.03
N MET A 88 0.57 -4.30 1.07
CA MET A 88 0.43 -3.65 2.37
C MET A 88 1.71 -3.80 3.19
N ALA A 89 2.02 -2.75 3.93
CA ALA A 89 3.12 -2.75 4.86
C ALA A 89 2.78 -1.93 6.09
N GLU A 90 3.28 -2.37 7.23
CA GLU A 90 3.17 -1.67 8.51
C GLU A 90 4.56 -1.51 9.11
N ASN A 91 4.85 -0.31 9.61
CA ASN A 91 6.14 0.04 10.20
C ASN A 91 5.98 0.80 11.51
N THR A 92 6.96 0.68 12.39
CA THR A 92 7.09 1.54 13.56
C THR A 92 7.65 2.89 13.13
N ILE A 93 7.11 3.99 13.65
CA ILE A 93 7.63 5.34 13.44
C ILE A 93 8.95 5.45 14.23
N ILE A 94 10.05 5.72 13.53
CA ILE A 94 11.44 5.48 14.04
C ILE A 94 11.79 6.34 15.25
N ASP A 95 11.33 7.57 15.31
CA ASP A 95 11.63 8.49 16.42
C ASP A 95 10.74 8.29 17.65
N GLY A 96 9.87 7.25 17.62
CA GLY A 96 8.92 6.97 18.67
C GLY A 96 7.78 7.99 18.80
N THR A 97 7.63 8.87 17.80
CA THR A 97 6.50 9.84 17.76
C THR A 97 5.18 9.09 17.90
N ASN A 98 4.35 9.56 18.84
CA ASN A 98 3.00 9.06 19.03
C ASN A 98 2.03 9.92 18.25
N VAL A 99 1.47 9.36 17.19
CA VAL A 99 0.60 10.04 16.23
C VAL A 99 -0.87 9.74 16.56
N LYS A 100 -1.72 10.76 16.53
CA LYS A 100 -3.17 10.57 16.64
C LYS A 100 -3.74 9.92 15.39
N ASP A 101 -4.87 9.23 15.54
CA ASP A 101 -5.52 8.52 14.43
C ASP A 101 -5.93 9.40 13.25
N ASP A 102 -6.08 10.71 13.48
CA ASP A 102 -6.49 11.73 12.51
C ASP A 102 -5.48 12.87 12.37
N ASP A 103 -4.21 12.64 12.74
CA ASP A 103 -3.16 13.66 12.67
C ASP A 103 -2.90 14.09 11.22
N SER A 104 -3.60 15.14 10.80
CA SER A 104 -3.51 15.66 9.44
C SER A 104 -2.10 16.16 9.12
N THR A 105 -1.41 16.79 10.06
CA THR A 105 -0.05 17.34 9.84
C THR A 105 0.94 16.21 9.52
N PHE A 106 0.91 15.13 10.31
CA PHE A 106 1.75 13.96 10.08
C PHE A 106 1.40 13.27 8.75
N LEU A 107 0.11 13.02 8.52
CA LEU A 107 -0.36 12.29 7.34
C LEU A 107 -0.09 13.06 6.04
N ASP A 108 -0.31 14.39 6.03
CA ASP A 108 -0.05 15.24 4.85
C ASP A 108 1.42 15.32 4.52
N ALA A 109 2.29 15.53 5.53
CA ALA A 109 3.73 15.56 5.33
C ALA A 109 4.26 14.21 4.80
N THR A 110 3.80 13.11 5.38
CA THR A 110 4.21 11.77 4.98
C THR A 110 3.73 11.43 3.56
N MET A 111 2.50 11.79 3.20
CA MET A 111 1.98 11.55 1.85
C MET A 111 2.70 12.41 0.80
N ALA A 112 3.03 13.66 1.10
CA ALA A 112 3.78 14.53 0.20
C ALA A 112 5.17 13.93 -0.12
N ASP A 113 5.88 13.43 0.89
CA ASP A 113 7.17 12.77 0.66
C ASP A 113 7.01 11.47 -0.13
N PHE A 114 5.97 10.71 0.15
CA PHE A 114 5.64 9.51 -0.63
C PHE A 114 5.42 9.84 -2.11
N ALA A 115 4.66 10.89 -2.42
CA ALA A 115 4.41 11.35 -3.79
C ALA A 115 5.71 11.72 -4.53
N VAL A 116 6.62 12.43 -3.85
CA VAL A 116 7.94 12.78 -4.40
C VAL A 116 8.77 11.53 -4.69
N GLN A 117 8.81 10.57 -3.78
CA GLN A 117 9.58 9.34 -3.98
C GLN A 117 8.98 8.48 -5.11
N LYS A 118 7.66 8.41 -5.19
CA LYS A 118 6.96 7.67 -6.24
C LYS A 118 7.26 8.22 -7.64
N THR A 119 7.24 9.54 -7.82
CA THR A 119 7.58 10.16 -9.10
C THR A 119 9.05 10.00 -9.48
N LYS A 120 9.94 9.90 -8.50
CA LYS A 120 11.35 9.57 -8.75
C LYS A 120 11.54 8.10 -9.19
N ALA A 121 10.81 7.17 -8.56
CA ALA A 121 10.90 5.74 -8.87
C ALA A 121 10.23 5.38 -10.21
N LEU A 122 9.20 6.12 -10.59
CA LEU A 122 8.42 5.93 -11.81
C LEU A 122 8.38 7.24 -12.59
N PRO A 123 9.33 7.48 -13.52
CA PRO A 123 9.46 8.77 -14.19
C PRO A 123 8.26 9.19 -15.04
N ASP A 124 7.43 8.24 -15.48
CA ASP A 124 6.19 8.48 -16.20
C ASP A 124 4.96 8.61 -15.28
N ALA A 125 5.15 8.54 -13.96
CA ALA A 125 4.05 8.65 -13.01
C ALA A 125 3.39 10.02 -13.08
N LYS A 126 2.06 10.01 -13.15
CA LYS A 126 1.21 11.21 -13.11
C LYS A 126 0.28 11.10 -11.91
N ILE A 127 0.32 12.09 -11.04
CA ILE A 127 -0.64 12.23 -9.95
C ILE A 127 -1.99 12.60 -10.56
N LEU A 128 -3.03 11.85 -10.20
CA LEU A 128 -4.40 12.06 -10.65
C LEU A 128 -5.23 12.79 -9.60
N SER A 129 -5.07 12.41 -8.33
CA SER A 129 -5.76 13.05 -7.21
C SER A 129 -5.09 12.75 -5.87
N GLU A 130 -5.31 13.64 -4.91
CA GLU A 130 -5.01 13.45 -3.50
C GLU A 130 -6.29 13.69 -2.69
N LYS A 131 -6.55 12.85 -1.67
CA LYS A 131 -7.77 12.93 -0.87
C LYS A 131 -7.48 12.66 0.59
N SER A 132 -8.17 13.38 1.47
CA SER A 132 -8.28 13.07 2.90
C SER A 132 -9.57 12.29 3.11
N LEU A 133 -9.47 11.15 3.77
CA LEU A 133 -10.56 10.21 4.00
C LEU A 133 -10.59 9.79 5.47
N THR A 134 -11.68 9.18 5.87
CA THR A 134 -11.81 8.55 7.19
C THR A 134 -12.35 7.14 7.00
N GLN A 135 -11.67 6.15 7.58
CA GLN A 135 -12.17 4.78 7.53
C GLN A 135 -13.43 4.63 8.39
N LYS A 136 -14.45 4.02 7.81
CA LYS A 136 -15.70 3.76 8.53
C LYS A 136 -15.47 2.78 9.69
N GLY A 137 -16.17 3.02 10.80
CA GLY A 137 -16.17 2.15 11.97
C GLY A 137 -15.04 2.42 12.97
N THR A 138 -13.86 2.82 12.52
CA THR A 138 -12.71 3.09 13.41
C THR A 138 -12.40 4.57 13.57
N GLY A 139 -12.83 5.42 12.64
CA GLY A 139 -12.50 6.84 12.64
C GLY A 139 -11.06 7.15 12.22
N LEU A 140 -10.28 6.17 11.78
CA LEU A 140 -8.90 6.36 11.35
C LEU A 140 -8.83 7.31 10.16
N GLY A 141 -8.05 8.38 10.30
CA GLY A 141 -7.73 9.28 9.19
C GLY A 141 -6.83 8.59 8.17
N LEU A 142 -7.16 8.74 6.90
CA LEU A 142 -6.40 8.22 5.78
C LEU A 142 -6.04 9.33 4.80
N ARG A 143 -4.90 9.16 4.13
CA ARG A 143 -4.58 9.91 2.91
C ARG A 143 -4.56 8.95 1.74
N GLN A 144 -5.16 9.35 0.64
CA GLN A 144 -5.17 8.61 -0.62
C GLN A 144 -4.47 9.43 -1.69
N LEU A 145 -3.50 8.80 -2.36
CA LEU A 145 -2.83 9.31 -3.55
C LEU A 145 -3.16 8.40 -4.73
N ASP A 146 -3.86 8.94 -5.72
CA ASP A 146 -4.14 8.22 -6.97
C ASP A 146 -3.14 8.63 -8.05
N THR A 147 -2.53 7.67 -8.70
CA THR A 147 -1.56 7.89 -9.77
C THR A 147 -1.81 6.95 -10.94
N LYS A 148 -1.24 7.31 -12.10
CA LYS A 148 -1.08 6.40 -13.22
C LYS A 148 0.38 6.35 -13.64
N ALA A 149 0.86 5.17 -14.04
CA ALA A 149 2.22 4.96 -14.53
C ALA A 149 2.27 3.70 -15.39
N THR A 150 3.43 3.42 -15.97
CA THR A 150 3.69 2.14 -16.65
C THR A 150 4.41 1.20 -15.70
N GLN A 151 3.75 0.09 -15.33
CA GLN A 151 4.32 -0.91 -14.44
C GLN A 151 3.94 -2.32 -14.93
N GLY A 152 4.83 -3.29 -14.71
CA GLY A 152 4.54 -4.69 -15.07
C GLY A 152 4.16 -4.88 -16.54
N GLY A 153 4.80 -4.13 -17.45
CA GLY A 153 4.62 -4.25 -18.89
C GLY A 153 3.37 -3.55 -19.46
N GLY A 154 2.78 -2.57 -18.74
CA GLY A 154 1.67 -1.80 -19.30
C GLY A 154 1.14 -0.70 -18.40
N PRO A 155 0.21 0.11 -18.90
CA PRO A 155 -0.41 1.20 -18.14
C PRO A 155 -1.14 0.66 -16.90
N THR A 156 -0.94 1.30 -15.76
CA THR A 156 -1.58 0.96 -14.48
C THR A 156 -2.23 2.18 -13.84
N LEU A 157 -3.26 1.92 -13.04
CA LEU A 157 -3.75 2.81 -11.99
C LEU A 157 -3.20 2.32 -10.66
N ASP A 158 -2.88 3.24 -9.80
CA ASP A 158 -2.32 2.97 -8.49
C ASP A 158 -2.96 3.93 -7.48
N SER A 159 -3.58 3.37 -6.45
CA SER A 159 -4.08 4.11 -5.29
C SER A 159 -3.29 3.71 -4.07
N THR A 160 -2.62 4.66 -3.45
CA THR A 160 -1.89 4.49 -2.20
C THR A 160 -2.69 5.08 -1.06
N LEU A 161 -2.98 4.27 -0.06
CA LEU A 161 -3.63 4.68 1.20
C LEU A 161 -2.58 4.68 2.31
N LEU A 162 -2.51 5.78 3.05
CA LEU A 162 -1.64 5.95 4.22
C LEU A 162 -2.49 6.23 5.45
N GLY A 163 -2.25 5.51 6.53
CA GLY A 163 -2.82 5.75 7.85
C GLY A 163 -1.77 5.60 8.94
N ALA A 164 -1.97 6.25 10.08
CA ALA A 164 -1.08 6.16 11.23
C ALA A 164 -1.89 6.16 12.54
N SER A 165 -1.35 5.48 13.56
CA SER A 165 -1.93 5.43 14.89
C SER A 165 -0.88 5.04 15.92
N GLY A 166 -0.79 5.78 17.01
CA GLY A 166 0.23 5.57 18.03
C GLY A 166 1.63 5.70 17.43
N THR A 167 2.46 4.70 17.63
CA THR A 167 3.84 4.66 17.11
C THR A 167 3.96 3.90 15.79
N ARG A 168 2.84 3.65 15.09
CA ARG A 168 2.82 2.82 13.88
C ARG A 168 2.16 3.55 12.72
N MET A 169 2.64 3.28 11.51
CA MET A 169 1.98 3.68 10.28
C MET A 169 1.82 2.50 9.34
N ALA A 170 0.81 2.56 8.49
CA ALA A 170 0.52 1.57 7.50
C ALA A 170 0.33 2.21 6.12
N VAL A 171 0.81 1.52 5.11
CA VAL A 171 0.60 1.87 3.70
C VAL A 171 -0.07 0.69 3.01
N VAL A 172 -1.13 0.97 2.26
CA VAL A 172 -1.80 0.01 1.39
C VAL A 172 -1.79 0.57 -0.03
N GLN A 173 -1.15 -0.14 -0.95
CA GLN A 173 -1.04 0.25 -2.34
C GLN A 173 -1.82 -0.73 -3.21
N ILE A 174 -2.74 -0.22 -4.03
CA ILE A 174 -3.58 -0.98 -4.94
C ILE A 174 -3.15 -0.65 -6.37
N ILE A 175 -2.65 -1.64 -7.10
CA ILE A 175 -2.17 -1.50 -8.47
C ILE A 175 -3.02 -2.37 -9.38
N SER A 176 -3.63 -1.79 -10.40
CA SER A 176 -4.47 -2.50 -11.38
C SER A 176 -4.14 -2.05 -12.80
N ARG A 177 -4.51 -2.83 -13.80
CA ARG A 177 -4.40 -2.38 -15.18
C ARG A 177 -5.32 -1.18 -15.43
N ALA A 178 -4.84 -0.19 -16.17
CA ALA A 178 -5.60 1.02 -16.48
C ALA A 178 -6.89 0.73 -17.29
N SER A 179 -6.95 -0.42 -17.97
CA SER A 179 -8.14 -0.89 -18.67
C SER A 179 -9.27 -1.35 -17.75
N ASP A 180 -8.97 -1.68 -16.48
CA ASP A 180 -9.98 -2.08 -15.47
C ASP A 180 -10.17 -0.98 -14.42
N LYS A 181 -10.50 0.22 -14.87
CA LYS A 181 -10.72 1.37 -13.99
C LYS A 181 -11.86 1.12 -12.99
N ALA A 182 -12.97 0.54 -13.45
CA ALA A 182 -14.13 0.28 -12.59
C ALA A 182 -13.82 -0.72 -11.48
N GLY A 183 -13.11 -1.81 -11.78
CA GLY A 183 -12.66 -2.78 -10.78
C GLY A 183 -11.67 -2.17 -9.79
N HIS A 184 -10.75 -1.33 -10.26
CA HIS A 184 -9.82 -0.60 -9.41
C HIS A 184 -10.56 0.30 -8.40
N GLU A 185 -11.46 1.17 -8.88
CA GLU A 185 -12.22 2.10 -8.04
C GLU A 185 -13.13 1.37 -7.04
N ALA A 186 -13.75 0.26 -7.45
CA ALA A 186 -14.57 -0.56 -6.56
C ALA A 186 -13.75 -1.16 -5.42
N LEU A 187 -12.55 -1.70 -5.72
CA LEU A 187 -11.66 -2.28 -4.72
C LEU A 187 -11.14 -1.22 -3.73
N VAL A 188 -10.72 -0.05 -4.23
CA VAL A 188 -10.29 1.08 -3.38
C VAL A 188 -11.41 1.50 -2.44
N LYS A 189 -12.63 1.66 -2.96
CA LYS A 189 -13.82 2.01 -2.16
C LYS A 189 -14.11 0.96 -1.07
N GLN A 190 -14.01 -0.34 -1.40
CA GLN A 190 -14.20 -1.44 -0.45
C GLN A 190 -13.17 -1.37 0.69
N ILE A 191 -11.89 -1.18 0.36
CA ILE A 191 -10.79 -1.08 1.35
C ILE A 191 -11.00 0.13 2.26
N VAL A 192 -11.31 1.31 1.71
CA VAL A 192 -11.57 2.53 2.49
C VAL A 192 -12.81 2.38 3.37
N ALA A 193 -13.83 1.66 2.91
CA ALA A 193 -15.04 1.41 3.69
C ALA A 193 -14.83 0.42 4.85
N GLY A 194 -13.70 -0.28 4.90
CA GLY A 194 -13.43 -1.29 5.93
C GLY A 194 -14.24 -2.59 5.74
N GLN A 195 -14.63 -2.90 4.52
CA GLN A 195 -15.48 -4.03 4.15
C GLN A 195 -14.67 -5.18 3.57
#